data_71f739afad0b44bd53e1398366fb3ee5
#
_entry.id   71f739afad0b44bd53e1398366fb3ee5
#
_cell.length_a   1.000
_cell.length_b   1.000
_cell.length_c   1.000
_cell.angle_alpha   90.00
_cell.angle_beta   90.00
_cell.angle_gamma   90.00
#
_symmetry.space_group_name_H-M   'P 1'
#
loop_
_entity.id
_entity.type
_entity.pdbx_description
1 polymer ?
#
loop_
_entity_poly.entity_id
_entity_poly.type
_entity_poly.pdbx_seq_one_letter_code
_entity_poly.pdbx_strand_id
1 'polypeptide(L)'
;MLEKEAKQDQRGLNRGDWVAAGRRVLINKGVSGIRLRALFESLGVTTVSFYWQYRKLEELLEDIRQDWAHTNTAPFTRAIDAAGPSGMRQYLAYVRALVLDGDFNPRYDNAIRDWAHGDPRTAEVLRRIEVFRIDQLRGVFVAMGFADHAALIRARVTYFHQAGYNAMQITETLEERLRNIPYYAEVLTDRVDLLNLGSAEEVRAFLYNPPASVV
;
A
#
# COMPACT_ATOMS: atom_id res chain seq x y z
N MET A 1 -27.46 15.27 31.24
CA MET A 1 -27.04 14.34 30.20
C MET A 1 -26.00 14.98 29.29
N LEU A 2 -26.11 16.23 28.93
CA LEU A 2 -25.15 16.95 28.05
C LEU A 2 -23.76 17.21 28.63
N GLU A 3 -23.60 17.24 29.95
CA GLU A 3 -22.28 17.43 30.62
C GLU A 3 -21.44 16.16 30.68
N LYS A 4 -22.02 14.97 30.48
CA LYS A 4 -21.26 13.70 30.44
C LYS A 4 -20.65 13.43 29.06
N GLU A 5 -21.26 13.93 27.99
CA GLU A 5 -20.73 13.80 26.62
C GLU A 5 -19.54 14.74 26.38
N ALA A 6 -19.53 15.93 26.99
CA ALA A 6 -18.39 16.86 26.91
C ALA A 6 -17.13 16.39 27.68
N LYS A 7 -17.26 15.45 28.60
CA LYS A 7 -16.13 14.89 29.37
C LYS A 7 -15.45 13.68 28.72
N GLN A 8 -16.00 13.12 27.63
CA GLN A 8 -15.43 11.96 26.94
C GLN A 8 -14.41 12.36 25.87
N ASP A 9 -14.30 13.66 25.55
CA ASP A 9 -13.42 14.20 24.52
C ASP A 9 -12.09 14.77 25.03
N GLN A 10 -11.76 14.53 26.31
CA GLN A 10 -10.48 14.91 26.93
C GLN A 10 -9.48 13.76 27.05
N ARG A 11 -9.59 12.69 26.28
CA ARG A 11 -8.41 11.83 26.05
C ARG A 11 -7.50 12.59 25.11
N GLY A 12 -6.43 13.15 25.68
CA GLY A 12 -5.45 13.87 24.89
C GLY A 12 -5.05 13.08 23.65
N LEU A 13 -5.09 13.71 22.46
CA LEU A 13 -4.71 13.07 21.20
C LEU A 13 -3.33 12.44 21.35
N ASN A 14 -3.21 11.19 20.91
CA ASN A 14 -1.94 10.49 20.84
C ASN A 14 -1.26 10.73 19.47
N ARG A 15 0.00 10.29 19.33
CA ARG A 15 0.76 10.44 18.05
C ARG A 15 0.04 9.82 16.86
N GLY A 16 -0.65 8.69 17.04
CA GLY A 16 -1.41 8.02 15.98
C GLY A 16 -2.56 8.88 15.43
N ASP A 17 -3.23 9.64 16.28
CA ASP A 17 -4.31 10.55 15.86
C ASP A 17 -3.77 11.68 14.97
N TRP A 18 -2.61 12.23 15.32
CA TRP A 18 -1.92 13.25 14.53
C TRP A 18 -1.44 12.71 13.19
N VAL A 19 -0.86 11.51 13.17
CA VAL A 19 -0.44 10.81 11.95
C VAL A 19 -1.64 10.56 11.04
N ALA A 20 -2.75 10.07 11.59
CA ALA A 20 -3.97 9.82 10.82
C ALA A 20 -4.54 11.12 10.21
N ALA A 21 -4.52 12.23 10.95
CA ALA A 21 -4.93 13.53 10.44
C ALA A 21 -3.97 14.03 9.35
N GLY A 22 -2.65 13.97 9.59
CA GLY A 22 -1.63 14.33 8.62
C GLY A 22 -1.71 13.51 7.33
N ARG A 23 -1.92 12.19 7.42
CA ARG A 23 -2.16 11.30 6.29
C ARG A 23 -3.37 11.72 5.46
N ARG A 24 -4.51 12.03 6.10
CA ARG A 24 -5.69 12.52 5.39
C ARG A 24 -5.41 13.81 4.62
N VAL A 25 -4.69 14.74 5.24
CA VAL A 25 -4.31 16.01 4.59
C VAL A 25 -3.34 15.76 3.44
N LEU A 26 -2.33 14.92 3.64
CA LEU A 26 -1.36 14.56 2.60
C LEU A 26 -2.04 13.97 1.37
N ILE A 27 -2.94 13.01 1.56
CA ILE A 27 -3.66 12.34 0.46
C ILE A 27 -4.56 13.30 -0.32
N ASN A 28 -5.17 14.27 0.36
CA ASN A 28 -6.17 15.14 -0.27
C ASN A 28 -5.62 16.50 -0.76
N LYS A 29 -4.53 16.98 -0.18
CA LYS A 29 -4.02 18.34 -0.40
C LYS A 29 -2.50 18.40 -0.63
N GLY A 30 -1.83 17.25 -0.65
CA GLY A 30 -0.37 17.18 -0.72
C GLY A 30 0.32 17.66 0.57
N VAL A 31 1.65 17.57 0.59
CA VAL A 31 2.47 17.96 1.75
C VAL A 31 2.33 19.44 2.11
N SER A 32 2.15 20.31 1.14
CA SER A 32 1.94 21.75 1.36
C SER A 32 0.68 22.08 2.16
N GLY A 33 -0.29 21.15 2.16
CA GLY A 33 -1.50 21.23 2.98
C GLY A 33 -1.28 20.90 4.46
N ILE A 34 -0.18 20.22 4.81
CA ILE A 34 0.13 19.86 6.20
C ILE A 34 0.69 21.08 6.91
N ARG A 35 -0.22 21.85 7.51
CA ARG A 35 0.09 23.05 8.33
C ARG A 35 -0.52 22.87 9.70
N LEU A 36 0.20 23.28 10.75
CA LEU A 36 -0.27 23.12 12.14
C LEU A 36 -1.68 23.67 12.33
N ARG A 37 -1.95 24.87 11.81
CA ARG A 37 -3.28 25.48 11.91
C ARG A 37 -4.38 24.62 11.29
N ALA A 38 -4.16 24.08 10.09
CA ALA A 38 -5.12 23.22 9.41
C ALA A 38 -5.36 21.89 10.16
N LEU A 39 -4.29 21.35 10.79
CA LEU A 39 -4.40 20.16 11.63
C LEU A 39 -5.20 20.45 12.90
N PHE A 40 -4.96 21.58 13.58
CA PHE A 40 -5.72 21.99 14.78
C PHE A 40 -7.19 22.16 14.46
N GLU A 41 -7.52 22.85 13.36
CA GLU A 41 -8.91 23.04 12.90
C GLU A 41 -9.57 21.69 12.57
N SER A 42 -8.85 20.76 11.91
CA SER A 42 -9.40 19.45 11.54
C SER A 42 -9.63 18.50 12.71
N LEU A 43 -8.86 18.66 13.79
CA LEU A 43 -8.94 17.83 14.99
C LEU A 43 -9.74 18.48 16.13
N GLY A 44 -10.16 19.74 15.96
CA GLY A 44 -10.89 20.48 17.01
C GLY A 44 -10.08 20.75 18.26
N VAL A 45 -8.74 20.91 18.14
CA VAL A 45 -7.82 21.03 19.30
C VAL A 45 -7.01 22.31 19.27
N THR A 46 -6.37 22.60 20.40
CA THR A 46 -5.50 23.77 20.56
C THR A 46 -4.04 23.44 20.23
N THR A 47 -3.24 24.47 20.02
CA THR A 47 -1.80 24.40 19.81
C THR A 47 -1.07 23.57 20.89
N VAL A 48 -1.52 23.67 22.16
CA VAL A 48 -0.92 22.98 23.29
C VAL A 48 -0.95 21.45 23.09
N SER A 49 -2.07 20.92 22.56
CA SER A 49 -2.22 19.47 22.33
C SER A 49 -1.16 18.90 21.38
N PHE A 50 -0.72 19.68 20.40
CA PHE A 50 0.36 19.28 19.49
C PHE A 50 1.69 19.19 20.22
N TYR A 51 2.06 20.22 21.00
CA TYR A 51 3.34 20.30 21.65
C TYR A 51 3.53 19.32 22.83
N TRP A 52 2.44 18.66 23.26
CA TRP A 52 2.52 17.49 24.14
C TRP A 52 3.11 16.26 23.44
N GLN A 53 2.92 16.13 22.11
CA GLN A 53 3.32 14.96 21.32
C GLN A 53 4.57 15.23 20.48
N TYR A 54 4.73 16.45 19.96
CA TYR A 54 5.76 16.82 19.00
C TYR A 54 6.40 18.16 19.37
N ARG A 55 7.70 18.27 19.20
CA ARG A 55 8.43 19.54 19.39
C ARG A 55 8.30 20.45 18.18
N LYS A 56 8.18 19.86 16.98
CA LYS A 56 8.13 20.57 15.70
C LYS A 56 7.39 19.75 14.65
N LEU A 57 6.93 20.39 13.59
CA LEU A 57 6.17 19.75 12.51
C LEU A 57 6.96 18.64 11.81
N GLU A 58 8.28 18.78 11.68
CA GLU A 58 9.15 17.80 11.04
C GLU A 58 9.11 16.42 11.70
N GLU A 59 8.85 16.35 13.00
CA GLU A 59 8.70 15.07 13.71
C GLU A 59 7.40 14.36 13.30
N LEU A 60 6.31 15.10 13.13
CA LEU A 60 5.06 14.56 12.58
C LEU A 60 5.24 14.11 11.13
N LEU A 61 5.94 14.91 10.31
CA LEU A 61 6.23 14.53 8.92
C LEU A 61 7.06 13.24 8.87
N GLU A 62 7.99 13.04 9.78
CA GLU A 62 8.75 11.78 9.89
C GLU A 62 7.84 10.62 10.27
N ASP A 63 6.96 10.79 11.24
CA ASP A 63 6.01 9.75 11.62
C ASP A 63 5.06 9.38 10.47
N ILE A 64 4.64 10.34 9.64
CA ILE A 64 3.83 10.09 8.44
C ILE A 64 4.59 9.25 7.41
N ARG A 65 5.90 9.50 7.19
CA ARG A 65 6.74 8.67 6.32
C ARG A 65 6.82 7.22 6.83
N GLN A 66 7.04 7.05 8.13
CA GLN A 66 7.13 5.72 8.75
C GLN A 66 5.76 5.01 8.75
N ASP A 67 4.68 5.72 9.00
CA ASP A 67 3.31 5.19 8.89
C ASP A 67 3.06 4.64 7.48
N TRP A 68 3.36 5.42 6.44
CA TRP A 68 3.25 4.95 5.07
C TRP A 68 4.13 3.73 4.78
N ALA A 69 5.40 3.79 5.15
CA ALA A 69 6.35 2.70 4.91
C ALA A 69 5.86 1.38 5.53
N HIS A 70 5.25 1.46 6.72
CA HIS A 70 4.70 0.30 7.40
C HIS A 70 3.33 -0.09 6.82
N THR A 71 2.34 0.79 6.86
CA THR A 71 0.94 0.45 6.56
C THR A 71 0.71 0.09 5.09
N ASN A 72 1.45 0.70 4.16
CA ASN A 72 1.33 0.41 2.73
C ASN A 72 2.22 -0.76 2.26
N THR A 73 3.11 -1.28 3.10
CA THR A 73 3.98 -2.42 2.77
C THR A 73 3.57 -3.71 3.49
N ALA A 74 3.19 -3.60 4.75
CA ALA A 74 2.83 -4.75 5.58
C ALA A 74 1.72 -5.65 4.99
N PRO A 75 0.69 -5.16 4.26
CA PRO A 75 -0.31 -6.03 3.64
C PRO A 75 0.30 -7.05 2.70
N PHE A 76 1.26 -6.64 1.86
CA PHE A 76 1.92 -7.53 0.91
C PHE A 76 2.84 -8.53 1.62
N THR A 77 3.65 -8.06 2.57
CA THR A 77 4.53 -8.94 3.35
C THR A 77 3.73 -10.02 4.06
N ARG A 78 2.65 -9.64 4.77
CA ARG A 78 1.77 -10.61 5.45
C ARG A 78 1.14 -11.60 4.50
N ALA A 79 0.67 -11.14 3.33
CA ALA A 79 0.05 -12.01 2.34
C ALA A 79 1.03 -13.04 1.77
N ILE A 80 2.24 -12.60 1.42
CA ILE A 80 3.31 -13.46 0.90
C ILE A 80 3.74 -14.49 1.96
N ASP A 81 3.99 -14.05 3.19
CA ASP A 81 4.44 -14.92 4.28
C ASP A 81 3.38 -15.99 4.65
N ALA A 82 2.11 -15.58 4.69
CA ALA A 82 0.99 -16.48 5.00
C ALA A 82 0.72 -17.53 3.91
N ALA A 83 1.15 -17.28 2.66
CA ALA A 83 0.93 -18.18 1.53
C ALA A 83 1.84 -19.44 1.55
N GLY A 84 2.83 -19.50 2.43
CA GLY A 84 3.77 -20.60 2.54
C GLY A 84 4.86 -20.57 1.45
N PRO A 85 5.56 -21.70 1.19
CA PRO A 85 6.76 -21.71 0.36
C PRO A 85 6.50 -21.68 -1.16
N SER A 86 5.28 -21.92 -1.62
CA SER A 86 4.96 -21.93 -3.05
C SER A 86 4.98 -20.51 -3.63
N GLY A 87 5.87 -20.26 -4.58
CA GLY A 87 5.96 -18.97 -5.26
C GLY A 87 4.67 -18.56 -5.96
N MET A 88 3.95 -19.53 -6.54
CA MET A 88 2.66 -19.24 -7.19
C MET A 88 1.59 -18.81 -6.17
N ARG A 89 1.50 -19.48 -5.02
CA ARG A 89 0.60 -19.06 -3.93
C ARG A 89 0.96 -17.68 -3.40
N GLN A 90 2.24 -17.40 -3.23
CA GLN A 90 2.75 -16.09 -2.82
C GLN A 90 2.35 -15.00 -3.80
N TYR A 91 2.49 -15.26 -5.11
CA TYR A 91 2.08 -14.33 -6.17
C TYR A 91 0.56 -14.05 -6.13
N LEU A 92 -0.25 -15.09 -6.05
CA LEU A 92 -1.71 -14.96 -5.97
C LEU A 92 -2.14 -14.21 -4.70
N ALA A 93 -1.50 -14.47 -3.57
CA ALA A 93 -1.75 -13.76 -2.33
C ALA A 93 -1.36 -12.27 -2.42
N TYR A 94 -0.23 -11.95 -3.08
CA TYR A 94 0.16 -10.58 -3.38
C TYR A 94 -0.88 -9.88 -4.27
N VAL A 95 -1.33 -10.52 -5.35
CA VAL A 95 -2.36 -9.97 -6.25
C VAL A 95 -3.67 -9.75 -5.51
N ARG A 96 -4.09 -10.68 -4.65
CA ARG A 96 -5.28 -10.54 -3.82
C ARG A 96 -5.16 -9.33 -2.88
N ALA A 97 -4.04 -9.21 -2.16
CA ALA A 97 -3.80 -8.07 -1.26
C ALA A 97 -3.82 -6.73 -2.01
N LEU A 98 -3.36 -6.73 -3.27
CA LEU A 98 -3.35 -5.54 -4.12
C LEU A 98 -4.74 -5.12 -4.61
N VAL A 99 -5.62 -6.10 -4.93
CA VAL A 99 -6.86 -5.85 -5.68
C VAL A 99 -8.11 -5.99 -4.81
N LEU A 100 -8.11 -6.90 -3.81
CA LEU A 100 -9.30 -7.32 -3.10
C LEU A 100 -9.31 -6.97 -1.60
N ASP A 101 -8.18 -7.09 -0.91
CA ASP A 101 -8.17 -7.04 0.57
C ASP A 101 -8.34 -5.60 1.12
N GLY A 102 -8.09 -4.58 0.32
CA GLY A 102 -8.39 -3.17 0.66
C GLY A 102 -7.43 -2.50 1.65
N ASP A 103 -6.43 -3.22 2.16
CA ASP A 103 -5.46 -2.71 3.14
C ASP A 103 -4.40 -1.80 2.50
N PHE A 104 -4.12 -1.98 1.21
CA PHE A 104 -3.21 -1.12 0.45
C PHE A 104 -3.93 0.15 0.00
N ASN A 105 -3.31 1.30 0.23
CA ASN A 105 -3.86 2.60 -0.17
C ASN A 105 -3.04 3.23 -1.32
N PRO A 106 -3.48 3.10 -2.57
CA PRO A 106 -2.76 3.65 -3.73
C PRO A 106 -2.68 5.18 -3.72
N ARG A 107 -3.67 5.87 -3.14
CA ARG A 107 -3.64 7.34 -3.04
C ARG A 107 -2.57 7.81 -2.06
N TYR A 108 -2.32 7.05 -0.99
CA TYR A 108 -1.26 7.35 -0.05
C TYR A 108 0.11 7.12 -0.69
N ASP A 109 0.26 6.04 -1.47
CA ASP A 109 1.49 5.74 -2.23
C ASP A 109 1.81 6.87 -3.21
N ASN A 110 0.83 7.35 -3.99
CA ASN A 110 1.00 8.48 -4.91
C ASN A 110 1.37 9.77 -4.17
N ALA A 111 0.69 10.09 -3.05
CA ALA A 111 0.96 11.31 -2.30
C ALA A 111 2.39 11.33 -1.70
N ILE A 112 2.94 10.18 -1.31
CA ILE A 112 4.34 10.06 -0.89
C ILE A 112 5.28 10.23 -2.09
N ARG A 113 4.96 9.69 -3.27
CA ARG A 113 5.76 9.89 -4.49
C ARG A 113 5.82 11.36 -4.88
N ASP A 114 4.69 12.05 -4.84
CA ASP A 114 4.62 13.48 -5.12
C ASP A 114 5.44 14.28 -4.12
N TRP A 115 5.36 13.95 -2.84
CA TRP A 115 6.17 14.59 -1.82
C TRP A 115 7.66 14.35 -2.01
N ALA A 116 8.07 13.16 -2.43
CA ALA A 116 9.46 12.77 -2.66
C ALA A 116 10.16 13.62 -3.75
N HIS A 117 9.41 14.19 -4.71
CA HIS A 117 9.99 15.05 -5.73
C HIS A 117 10.64 16.32 -5.16
N GLY A 118 10.12 16.84 -4.05
CA GLY A 118 10.61 18.07 -3.43
C GLY A 118 11.29 17.89 -2.06
N ASP A 119 11.36 16.66 -1.54
CA ASP A 119 11.91 16.37 -0.21
C ASP A 119 12.89 15.19 -0.24
N PRO A 120 14.21 15.44 -0.09
CA PRO A 120 15.23 14.39 -0.14
C PRO A 120 15.05 13.27 0.90
N ARG A 121 14.50 13.57 2.08
CA ARG A 121 14.26 12.57 3.14
C ARG A 121 13.14 11.63 2.72
N THR A 122 12.06 12.18 2.17
CA THR A 122 10.95 11.36 1.65
C THR A 122 11.41 10.52 0.45
N ALA A 123 12.24 11.08 -0.44
CA ALA A 123 12.83 10.35 -1.57
C ALA A 123 13.69 9.16 -1.11
N GLU A 124 14.46 9.34 -0.03
CA GLU A 124 15.27 8.26 0.55
C GLU A 124 14.41 7.14 1.14
N VAL A 125 13.37 7.50 1.90
CA VAL A 125 12.43 6.51 2.46
C VAL A 125 11.70 5.78 1.34
N LEU A 126 11.20 6.48 0.32
CA LEU A 126 10.53 5.91 -0.83
C LEU A 126 11.43 4.90 -1.53
N ARG A 127 12.67 5.29 -1.90
CA ARG A 127 13.63 4.40 -2.59
C ARG A 127 13.90 3.12 -1.80
N ARG A 128 14.11 3.24 -0.49
CA ARG A 128 14.33 2.08 0.38
C ARG A 128 13.14 1.11 0.37
N ILE A 129 11.92 1.63 0.43
CA ILE A 129 10.71 0.81 0.40
C ILE A 129 10.47 0.19 -0.97
N GLU A 130 10.77 0.91 -2.06
CA GLU A 130 10.68 0.37 -3.42
C GLU A 130 11.64 -0.79 -3.63
N VAL A 131 12.90 -0.64 -3.22
CA VAL A 131 13.90 -1.72 -3.27
C VAL A 131 13.42 -2.94 -2.47
N PHE A 132 12.92 -2.73 -1.26
CA PHE A 132 12.39 -3.81 -0.42
C PHE A 132 11.22 -4.54 -1.09
N ARG A 133 10.22 -3.83 -1.63
CA ARG A 133 9.06 -4.42 -2.30
C ARG A 133 9.46 -5.20 -3.56
N ILE A 134 10.39 -4.66 -4.36
CA ILE A 134 10.92 -5.35 -5.54
C ILE A 134 11.67 -6.62 -5.13
N ASP A 135 12.46 -6.57 -4.07
CA ASP A 135 13.21 -7.76 -3.59
C ASP A 135 12.29 -8.84 -3.03
N GLN A 136 11.21 -8.48 -2.32
CA GLN A 136 10.16 -9.42 -1.94
C GLN A 136 9.54 -10.12 -3.16
N LEU A 137 9.15 -9.36 -4.18
CA LEU A 137 8.60 -9.91 -5.43
C LEU A 137 9.63 -10.79 -6.16
N ARG A 138 10.91 -10.39 -6.18
CA ARG A 138 11.97 -11.24 -6.73
C ARG A 138 12.02 -12.59 -6.02
N GLY A 139 11.93 -12.62 -4.67
CA GLY A 139 11.85 -13.85 -3.90
C GLY A 139 10.68 -14.73 -4.32
N VAL A 140 9.51 -14.14 -4.57
CA VAL A 140 8.32 -14.84 -5.08
C VAL A 140 8.60 -15.51 -6.43
N PHE A 141 9.20 -14.80 -7.38
CA PHE A 141 9.52 -15.36 -8.71
C PHE A 141 10.67 -16.40 -8.65
N VAL A 142 11.64 -16.23 -7.76
CA VAL A 142 12.65 -17.28 -7.50
C VAL A 142 11.99 -18.55 -6.94
N ALA A 143 11.04 -18.41 -6.01
CA ALA A 143 10.27 -19.53 -5.48
C ALA A 143 9.37 -20.22 -6.53
N MET A 144 9.06 -19.55 -7.65
CA MET A 144 8.42 -20.16 -8.83
C MET A 144 9.41 -20.94 -9.72
N GLY A 145 10.72 -20.87 -9.47
CA GLY A 145 11.76 -21.52 -10.27
C GLY A 145 12.40 -20.65 -11.35
N PHE A 146 12.09 -19.36 -11.42
CA PHE A 146 12.77 -18.46 -12.36
C PHE A 146 14.23 -18.22 -11.93
N ALA A 147 15.14 -18.17 -12.90
CA ALA A 147 16.51 -17.77 -12.66
C ALA A 147 16.57 -16.34 -12.09
N ASP A 148 17.52 -16.09 -11.21
CA ASP A 148 17.58 -14.87 -10.38
C ASP A 148 17.42 -13.56 -11.15
N HIS A 149 18.09 -13.41 -12.30
CA HIS A 149 17.96 -12.21 -13.12
C HIS A 149 16.59 -12.09 -13.79
N ALA A 150 16.01 -13.20 -14.25
CA ALA A 150 14.66 -13.22 -14.80
C ALA A 150 13.61 -12.90 -13.72
N ALA A 151 13.79 -13.43 -12.51
CA ALA A 151 12.95 -13.12 -11.35
C ALA A 151 12.99 -11.63 -10.99
N LEU A 152 14.17 -11.01 -11.01
CA LEU A 152 14.33 -9.56 -10.77
C LEU A 152 13.59 -8.73 -11.83
N ILE A 153 13.70 -9.10 -13.11
CA ILE A 153 13.00 -8.35 -14.18
C ILE A 153 11.47 -8.48 -14.03
N ARG A 154 10.96 -9.69 -13.76
CA ARG A 154 9.51 -9.91 -13.51
C ARG A 154 9.02 -9.14 -12.29
N ALA A 155 9.79 -9.10 -11.22
CA ALA A 155 9.49 -8.30 -10.03
C ALA A 155 9.42 -6.80 -10.34
N ARG A 156 10.38 -6.27 -11.11
CA ARG A 156 10.37 -4.87 -11.56
C ARG A 156 9.16 -4.56 -12.45
N VAL A 157 8.87 -5.42 -13.41
CA VAL A 157 7.70 -5.23 -14.29
C VAL A 157 6.41 -5.20 -13.45
N THR A 158 6.24 -6.15 -12.53
CA THR A 158 5.08 -6.19 -11.62
C THR A 158 4.97 -4.90 -10.81
N TYR A 159 6.06 -4.46 -10.19
CA TYR A 159 6.07 -3.27 -9.35
C TYR A 159 5.86 -1.98 -10.15
N PHE A 160 6.57 -1.81 -11.28
CA PHE A 160 6.46 -0.61 -12.12
C PHE A 160 5.11 -0.50 -12.81
N HIS A 161 4.54 -1.63 -13.26
CA HIS A 161 3.18 -1.67 -13.78
C HIS A 161 2.19 -1.14 -12.73
N GLN A 162 2.24 -1.65 -11.50
CA GLN A 162 1.34 -1.20 -10.44
C GLN A 162 1.54 0.26 -10.06
N ALA A 163 2.80 0.72 -9.95
CA ALA A 163 3.11 2.11 -9.67
C ALA A 163 2.61 3.04 -10.80
N GLY A 164 2.84 2.65 -12.06
CA GLY A 164 2.35 3.38 -13.23
C GLY A 164 0.83 3.40 -13.32
N TYR A 165 0.17 2.26 -13.09
CA TYR A 165 -1.27 2.14 -13.05
C TYR A 165 -1.91 3.14 -12.06
N ASN A 166 -1.36 3.22 -10.85
CA ASN A 166 -1.83 4.15 -9.83
C ASN A 166 -1.52 5.61 -10.19
N ALA A 167 -0.31 5.89 -10.70
CA ALA A 167 0.11 7.26 -11.07
C ALA A 167 -0.69 7.82 -12.26
N MET A 168 -1.02 6.97 -13.22
CA MET A 168 -1.85 7.34 -14.39
C MET A 168 -3.34 7.46 -14.04
N GLN A 169 -3.74 7.12 -12.82
CA GLN A 169 -5.13 7.15 -12.35
C GLN A 169 -6.08 6.39 -13.29
N ILE A 170 -5.64 5.23 -13.77
CA ILE A 170 -6.45 4.39 -14.65
C ILE A 170 -7.73 3.99 -13.91
N THR A 171 -8.86 4.29 -14.54
CA THR A 171 -10.19 4.02 -14.00
C THR A 171 -10.73 2.73 -14.60
N GLU A 172 -10.68 1.65 -13.86
CA GLU A 172 -11.31 0.39 -14.17
C GLU A 172 -12.25 -0.02 -13.05
N THR A 173 -13.34 -0.65 -13.38
CA THR A 173 -14.20 -1.32 -12.40
C THR A 173 -13.44 -2.49 -11.78
N LEU A 174 -13.83 -2.91 -10.58
CA LEU A 174 -13.24 -4.10 -9.98
C LEU A 174 -13.43 -5.35 -10.85
N GLU A 175 -14.55 -5.45 -11.57
CA GLU A 175 -14.83 -6.55 -12.49
C GLU A 175 -13.85 -6.56 -13.68
N GLU A 176 -13.63 -5.43 -14.33
CA GLU A 176 -12.65 -5.29 -15.41
C GLU A 176 -11.24 -5.64 -14.92
N ARG A 177 -10.87 -5.13 -13.75
CA ARG A 177 -9.57 -5.39 -13.14
C ARG A 177 -9.36 -6.88 -12.84
N LEU A 178 -10.38 -7.57 -12.31
CA LEU A 178 -10.33 -9.01 -12.08
C LEU A 178 -10.18 -9.79 -13.39
N ARG A 179 -10.93 -9.44 -14.43
CA ARG A 179 -10.82 -10.09 -15.75
C ARG A 179 -9.44 -9.95 -16.39
N ASN A 180 -8.69 -8.90 -16.06
CA ASN A 180 -7.34 -8.67 -16.57
C ASN A 180 -6.26 -9.49 -15.84
N ILE A 181 -6.52 -9.95 -14.60
CA ILE A 181 -5.54 -10.68 -13.77
C ILE A 181 -4.96 -11.92 -14.47
N PRO A 182 -5.75 -12.82 -15.12
CA PRO A 182 -5.20 -13.99 -15.80
C PRO A 182 -4.18 -13.63 -16.89
N TYR A 183 -4.41 -12.56 -17.63
CA TYR A 183 -3.51 -12.10 -18.70
C TYR A 183 -2.22 -11.52 -18.14
N TYR A 184 -2.29 -10.72 -17.06
CA TYR A 184 -1.09 -10.27 -16.36
C TYR A 184 -0.32 -11.44 -15.74
N ALA A 185 -1.02 -12.41 -15.17
CA ALA A 185 -0.42 -13.59 -14.60
C ALA A 185 0.28 -14.46 -15.66
N GLU A 186 -0.33 -14.64 -16.84
CA GLU A 186 0.30 -15.33 -17.97
C GLU A 186 1.61 -14.67 -18.36
N VAL A 187 1.60 -13.35 -18.61
CA VAL A 187 2.80 -12.58 -18.99
C VAL A 187 3.89 -12.63 -17.94
N LEU A 188 3.51 -12.63 -16.65
CA LEU A 188 4.46 -12.55 -15.55
C LEU A 188 4.94 -13.92 -15.05
N THR A 189 4.15 -14.98 -15.21
CA THR A 189 4.44 -16.29 -14.60
C THR A 189 4.51 -17.43 -15.61
N ASP A 190 4.30 -17.16 -16.89
CA ASP A 190 4.21 -18.12 -18.01
C ASP A 190 3.07 -19.17 -17.82
N ARG A 191 2.05 -18.87 -16.99
CA ARG A 191 0.93 -19.74 -16.64
C ARG A 191 -0.27 -19.49 -17.56
N VAL A 192 -0.25 -20.10 -18.74
CA VAL A 192 -1.34 -20.02 -19.76
C VAL A 192 -2.65 -20.67 -19.28
N ASP A 193 -2.58 -21.62 -18.34
CA ASP A 193 -3.74 -22.29 -17.79
C ASP A 193 -4.68 -21.36 -17.01
N LEU A 194 -4.16 -20.25 -16.47
CA LEU A 194 -4.96 -19.23 -15.80
C LEU A 194 -5.91 -18.48 -16.76
N LEU A 195 -5.64 -18.47 -18.04
CA LEU A 195 -6.52 -17.89 -19.08
C LEU A 195 -7.85 -18.63 -19.20
N ASN A 196 -7.97 -19.85 -18.65
CA ASN A 196 -9.22 -20.59 -18.59
C ASN A 196 -10.23 -20.03 -17.56
N LEU A 197 -9.82 -19.09 -16.71
CA LEU A 197 -10.72 -18.38 -15.81
C LEU A 197 -11.53 -17.35 -16.60
N GLY A 198 -12.77 -17.71 -16.94
CA GLY A 198 -13.60 -16.97 -17.90
C GLY A 198 -14.38 -15.80 -17.32
N SER A 199 -14.45 -15.67 -15.98
CA SER A 199 -15.24 -14.61 -15.32
C SER A 199 -14.50 -13.97 -14.14
N ALA A 200 -14.88 -12.75 -13.80
CA ALA A 200 -14.36 -12.05 -12.61
C ALA A 200 -14.64 -12.80 -11.30
N GLU A 201 -15.77 -13.52 -11.24
CA GLU A 201 -16.14 -14.31 -10.07
C GLU A 201 -15.23 -15.54 -9.92
N GLU A 202 -14.94 -16.24 -11.02
CA GLU A 202 -13.98 -17.36 -11.03
C GLU A 202 -12.58 -16.90 -10.63
N VAL A 203 -12.11 -15.75 -11.16
CA VAL A 203 -10.82 -15.17 -10.78
C VAL A 203 -10.80 -14.82 -9.30
N ARG A 204 -11.85 -14.20 -8.79
CA ARG A 204 -11.98 -13.89 -7.36
C ARG A 204 -11.90 -15.15 -6.49
N ALA A 205 -12.71 -16.18 -6.83
CA ALA A 205 -12.71 -17.44 -6.11
C ALA A 205 -11.32 -18.12 -6.12
N PHE A 206 -10.66 -18.08 -7.26
CA PHE A 206 -9.31 -18.60 -7.46
C PHE A 206 -8.25 -17.88 -6.61
N LEU A 207 -8.33 -16.57 -6.50
CA LEU A 207 -7.40 -15.78 -5.67
C LEU A 207 -7.52 -16.11 -4.18
N TYR A 208 -8.71 -16.46 -3.70
CA TYR A 208 -8.91 -16.87 -2.31
C TYR A 208 -8.57 -18.34 -2.06
N ASN A 209 -8.89 -19.21 -3.00
CA ASN A 209 -8.76 -20.66 -2.86
C ASN A 209 -8.13 -21.30 -4.10
N PRO A 210 -6.83 -21.04 -4.39
CA PRO A 210 -6.17 -21.67 -5.51
C PRO A 210 -6.10 -23.20 -5.32
N PRO A 211 -6.45 -23.99 -6.35
CA PRO A 211 -6.40 -25.46 -6.26
C PRO A 211 -4.97 -25.95 -6.06
N ALA A 212 -4.82 -27.12 -5.43
CA ALA A 212 -3.51 -27.69 -5.13
C ALA A 212 -2.65 -27.94 -6.40
N SER A 213 -3.29 -28.19 -7.54
CA SER A 213 -2.62 -28.42 -8.83
C SER A 213 -1.93 -27.19 -9.41
N VAL A 214 -2.22 -26.01 -8.89
CA VAL A 214 -1.63 -24.73 -9.35
C VAL A 214 -0.38 -24.34 -8.56
N VAL A 215 -0.02 -25.15 -7.58
CA VAL A 215 0.97 -24.84 -6.53
C VAL A 215 2.26 -25.60 -6.79
#